data_930bebe822217de42851bd46beb6b4d9
#
_entry.id   930bebe822217de42851bd46beb6b4d9
#
_cell.length_a   1.000
_cell.length_b   1.000
_cell.length_c   1.000
_cell.angle_alpha   90.00
_cell.angle_beta   90.00
_cell.angle_gamma   90.00
#
_symmetry.space_group_name_H-M   'P 1'
#
loop_
_entity.id
_entity.type
_entity.pdbx_description
1 polymer ?
#
loop_
_entity_poly.entity_id
_entity_poly.type
_entity_poly.pdbx_seq_one_letter_code
_entity_poly.pdbx_strand_id
1 'polypeptide(L)'
;MELLAPAGNMEKMKMALLYGADAVYMAGKAFGLRAYGGNFTREEMKEAVEYAHSMGKKVYITVNIIPRNEDLEGLDTYLKYLQDIHADAVLISDLGVFDIACEAAPDLPVHVSTQASAANWRTVKRWKDMGASRVVLAREVSLSEMADIRRRVDIELEVFGHGALCISWSGRCLLSNYFTNGKRQSNRGECIQACRFKYSVMEESRPGQYFPVEEDEHGTYIFNSKDLCMIDHIPELIKAGVSSLKIEGRMKSVYYVAAVVAAYRKAIDSYYELGAAFSVRPEWREELEKVSHRPYTTAFAFQNPDHSAQEYMKSQPEQPYDFIGLVLEQDKGNGTVKVQQRNYFKAGEVVECLTPAGDVFPVTIGHLTNKDDEEAAAAPHPLEELTMVTEEDLPPYTILRRRVRG
;
A
#
# COMPACT_ATOMS: atom_id res chain seq x y z
N MET A 1 7.15 -11.36 -12.30
CA MET A 1 6.10 -11.02 -11.29
C MET A 1 5.95 -9.51 -11.26
N GLU A 2 4.75 -9.01 -11.49
CA GLU A 2 4.41 -7.59 -11.45
C GLU A 2 4.46 -7.06 -10.00
N LEU A 3 4.99 -5.86 -9.78
CA LEU A 3 4.93 -5.16 -8.50
C LEU A 3 3.84 -4.10 -8.56
N LEU A 4 2.74 -4.32 -7.83
CA LEU A 4 1.55 -3.46 -7.80
C LEU A 4 1.54 -2.62 -6.52
N ALA A 5 1.62 -1.30 -6.68
CA ALA A 5 1.72 -0.35 -5.58
C ALA A 5 0.43 0.47 -5.35
N PRO A 6 0.17 0.94 -4.12
CA PRO A 6 -0.97 1.79 -3.83
C PRO A 6 -0.76 3.24 -4.27
N ALA A 7 -1.79 3.86 -4.86
CA ALA A 7 -1.84 5.28 -5.17
C ALA A 7 -3.05 5.94 -4.49
N GLY A 8 -2.81 6.68 -3.41
CA GLY A 8 -3.86 7.42 -2.70
C GLY A 8 -4.11 8.82 -3.27
N ASN A 9 -3.15 9.37 -3.99
CA ASN A 9 -3.21 10.63 -4.73
C ASN A 9 -2.11 10.65 -5.82
N MET A 10 -2.07 11.70 -6.64
CA MET A 10 -1.13 11.84 -7.75
C MET A 10 0.34 11.80 -7.28
N GLU A 11 0.69 12.42 -6.16
CA GLU A 11 2.06 12.40 -5.63
C GLU A 11 2.50 10.97 -5.26
N LYS A 12 1.66 10.22 -4.51
CA LYS A 12 1.96 8.83 -4.16
C LYS A 12 2.07 7.93 -5.38
N MET A 13 1.26 8.20 -6.41
CA MET A 13 1.33 7.48 -7.68
C MET A 13 2.66 7.70 -8.38
N LYS A 14 3.08 8.97 -8.54
CA LYS A 14 4.37 9.32 -9.17
C LYS A 14 5.52 8.66 -8.41
N MET A 15 5.51 8.73 -7.07
CA MET A 15 6.52 8.07 -6.24
C MET A 15 6.53 6.55 -6.44
N ALA A 16 5.36 5.89 -6.42
CA ALA A 16 5.29 4.45 -6.66
C ALA A 16 5.93 4.04 -7.99
N LEU A 17 5.59 4.74 -9.07
CA LEU A 17 6.09 4.43 -10.41
C LEU A 17 7.58 4.71 -10.56
N LEU A 18 8.06 5.84 -10.05
CA LEU A 18 9.48 6.22 -10.10
C LEU A 18 10.36 5.30 -9.26
N TYR A 19 9.85 4.78 -8.14
CA TYR A 19 10.56 3.84 -7.27
C TYR A 19 10.44 2.38 -7.70
N GLY A 20 9.83 2.11 -8.86
CA GLY A 20 9.92 0.82 -9.54
C GLY A 20 8.67 -0.04 -9.55
N ALA A 21 7.49 0.50 -9.22
CA ALA A 21 6.24 -0.22 -9.44
C ALA A 21 5.99 -0.43 -10.95
N ASP A 22 5.44 -1.60 -11.31
CA ASP A 22 5.02 -1.91 -12.68
C ASP A 22 3.59 -1.44 -12.93
N ALA A 23 2.79 -1.38 -11.87
CA ALA A 23 1.42 -0.92 -11.90
C ALA A 23 1.04 -0.22 -10.58
N VAL A 24 0.00 0.60 -10.63
CA VAL A 24 -0.60 1.21 -9.44
C VAL A 24 -2.08 0.90 -9.36
N TYR A 25 -2.61 0.79 -8.13
CA TYR A 25 -4.05 0.74 -7.92
C TYR A 25 -4.54 1.96 -7.16
N MET A 26 -5.64 2.54 -7.64
CA MET A 26 -6.24 3.75 -7.10
C MET A 26 -7.77 3.63 -7.02
N ALA A 27 -8.43 4.63 -6.46
CA ALA A 27 -9.89 4.73 -6.47
C ALA A 27 -10.35 6.13 -6.89
N GLY A 28 -11.49 6.16 -7.57
CA GLY A 28 -12.26 7.36 -7.71
C GLY A 28 -13.01 7.73 -6.42
N LYS A 29 -13.65 8.90 -6.40
CA LYS A 29 -14.49 9.36 -5.28
C LYS A 29 -15.73 8.50 -5.05
N ALA A 30 -16.15 7.72 -6.06
CA ALA A 30 -17.27 6.80 -6.01
C ALA A 30 -16.81 5.34 -6.08
N PHE A 31 -17.60 4.42 -5.54
CA PHE A 31 -17.48 2.96 -5.66
C PHE A 31 -16.22 2.30 -5.08
N GLY A 32 -15.35 3.04 -4.41
CA GLY A 32 -14.11 2.51 -3.80
C GLY A 32 -14.20 2.31 -2.29
N LEU A 33 -13.47 1.32 -1.76
CA LEU A 33 -13.45 0.94 -0.33
C LEU A 33 -12.54 1.78 0.56
N ARG A 34 -12.24 2.98 0.27
CA ARG A 34 -11.44 3.88 1.11
C ARG A 34 -11.96 5.29 0.97
N ALA A 35 -13.15 5.55 1.51
CA ALA A 35 -13.81 6.86 1.40
C ALA A 35 -12.93 8.03 1.88
N TYR A 36 -12.07 7.79 2.90
CA TYR A 36 -11.17 8.80 3.47
C TYR A 36 -9.74 8.75 2.92
N GLY A 37 -9.46 7.96 1.91
CA GLY A 37 -8.10 7.67 1.42
C GLY A 37 -7.69 8.45 0.20
N GLY A 38 -7.77 9.79 0.18
CA GLY A 38 -7.37 10.58 -0.99
C GLY A 38 -7.83 9.92 -2.30
N ASN A 39 -9.02 10.21 -2.77
CA ASN A 39 -9.57 9.59 -3.98
C ASN A 39 -9.48 10.56 -5.15
N PHE A 40 -9.25 10.05 -6.34
CA PHE A 40 -9.08 10.84 -7.55
C PHE A 40 -10.42 11.34 -8.08
N THR A 41 -10.46 12.58 -8.59
CA THR A 41 -11.54 13.06 -9.46
C THR A 41 -11.47 12.34 -10.82
N ARG A 42 -12.47 12.52 -11.67
CA ARG A 42 -12.43 11.97 -13.03
C ARG A 42 -11.26 12.54 -13.83
N GLU A 43 -11.02 13.83 -13.72
CA GLU A 43 -9.93 14.53 -14.41
C GLU A 43 -8.56 14.02 -13.92
N GLU A 44 -8.38 13.91 -12.61
CA GLU A 44 -7.16 13.36 -12.02
C GLU A 44 -6.93 11.88 -12.39
N MET A 45 -8.00 11.06 -12.52
CA MET A 45 -7.87 9.68 -13.00
C MET A 45 -7.37 9.62 -14.44
N LYS A 46 -7.89 10.48 -15.32
CA LYS A 46 -7.43 10.56 -16.70
C LYS A 46 -5.97 10.97 -16.78
N GLU A 47 -5.58 12.05 -16.07
CA GLU A 47 -4.18 12.48 -15.98
C GLU A 47 -3.27 11.37 -15.44
N ALA A 48 -3.73 10.63 -14.42
CA ALA A 48 -3.00 9.53 -13.82
C ALA A 48 -2.75 8.38 -14.81
N VAL A 49 -3.76 7.99 -15.60
CA VAL A 49 -3.63 6.96 -16.63
C VAL A 49 -2.66 7.43 -17.72
N GLU A 50 -2.81 8.65 -18.23
CA GLU A 50 -1.92 9.22 -19.25
C GLU A 50 -0.47 9.28 -18.76
N TYR A 51 -0.25 9.69 -17.50
CA TYR A 51 1.09 9.73 -16.89
C TYR A 51 1.71 8.33 -16.77
N ALA A 52 0.97 7.34 -16.25
CA ALA A 52 1.46 5.97 -16.14
C ALA A 52 1.80 5.36 -17.50
N HIS A 53 0.92 5.53 -18.48
CA HIS A 53 1.12 5.04 -19.84
C HIS A 53 2.33 5.69 -20.53
N SER A 54 2.62 6.96 -20.26
CA SER A 54 3.83 7.63 -20.77
C SER A 54 5.13 6.97 -20.27
N MET A 55 5.07 6.27 -19.14
CA MET A 55 6.16 5.48 -18.55
C MET A 55 6.10 3.99 -18.92
N GLY A 56 5.11 3.55 -19.72
CA GLY A 56 4.87 2.12 -20.01
C GLY A 56 4.34 1.33 -18.81
N LYS A 57 3.68 2.01 -17.86
CA LYS A 57 3.14 1.44 -16.61
C LYS A 57 1.62 1.36 -16.65
N LYS A 58 1.01 0.59 -15.73
CA LYS A 58 -0.43 0.29 -15.71
C LYS A 58 -1.16 0.93 -14.53
N VAL A 59 -2.44 1.16 -14.72
CA VAL A 59 -3.34 1.73 -13.70
C VAL A 59 -4.59 0.87 -13.54
N TYR A 60 -4.84 0.38 -12.31
CA TYR A 60 -6.02 -0.40 -11.97
C TYR A 60 -6.93 0.39 -11.04
N ILE A 61 -8.21 0.48 -11.40
CA ILE A 61 -9.18 1.27 -10.64
C ILE A 61 -10.02 0.37 -9.75
N THR A 62 -10.10 0.67 -8.45
CA THR A 62 -10.93 -0.11 -7.53
C THR A 62 -12.39 0.31 -7.60
N VAL A 63 -13.27 -0.65 -7.88
CA VAL A 63 -14.74 -0.56 -7.87
C VAL A 63 -15.25 -1.70 -6.97
N ASN A 64 -14.80 -1.69 -5.72
CA ASN A 64 -14.86 -2.86 -4.85
C ASN A 64 -15.58 -2.64 -3.52
N ILE A 65 -16.48 -1.68 -3.44
CA ILE A 65 -17.40 -1.60 -2.31
C ILE A 65 -18.30 -2.85 -2.30
N ILE A 66 -18.92 -3.15 -1.18
CA ILE A 66 -20.05 -4.08 -1.11
C ILE A 66 -21.30 -3.25 -1.34
N PRO A 67 -21.87 -3.25 -2.57
CA PRO A 67 -22.92 -2.31 -2.95
C PRO A 67 -24.28 -2.74 -2.39
N ARG A 68 -25.15 -1.74 -2.23
CA ARG A 68 -26.59 -1.90 -2.11
C ARG A 68 -27.23 -1.47 -3.43
N ASN A 69 -28.54 -1.68 -3.58
CA ASN A 69 -29.25 -1.31 -4.81
C ASN A 69 -29.07 0.16 -5.19
N GLU A 70 -29.08 1.07 -4.20
CA GLU A 70 -28.84 2.51 -4.40
C GLU A 70 -27.45 2.85 -4.93
N ASP A 71 -26.43 2.00 -4.65
CA ASP A 71 -25.06 2.19 -5.10
C ASP A 71 -24.85 1.76 -6.55
N LEU A 72 -25.82 1.09 -7.17
CA LEU A 72 -25.73 0.66 -8.58
C LEU A 72 -26.11 1.77 -9.56
N GLU A 73 -26.74 2.85 -9.09
CA GLU A 73 -27.11 3.97 -9.93
C GLU A 73 -25.87 4.69 -10.49
N GLY A 74 -25.81 4.85 -11.81
CA GLY A 74 -24.71 5.51 -12.51
C GLY A 74 -23.41 4.70 -12.60
N LEU A 75 -23.40 3.46 -12.11
CA LEU A 75 -22.23 2.59 -12.17
C LEU A 75 -21.85 2.24 -13.62
N ASP A 76 -22.84 1.99 -14.47
CA ASP A 76 -22.64 1.74 -15.91
C ASP A 76 -21.93 2.91 -16.61
N THR A 77 -22.37 4.13 -16.34
CA THR A 77 -21.76 5.35 -16.86
C THR A 77 -20.33 5.53 -16.33
N TYR A 78 -20.09 5.18 -15.07
CA TYR A 78 -18.76 5.24 -14.49
C TYR A 78 -17.81 4.21 -15.11
N LEU A 79 -18.26 2.97 -15.32
CA LEU A 79 -17.44 1.93 -15.96
C LEU A 79 -17.12 2.25 -17.42
N LYS A 80 -18.09 2.78 -18.19
CA LYS A 80 -17.82 3.31 -19.54
C LYS A 80 -16.75 4.38 -19.51
N TYR A 81 -16.85 5.34 -18.58
CA TYR A 81 -15.82 6.38 -18.42
C TYR A 81 -14.44 5.77 -18.15
N LEU A 82 -14.32 4.74 -17.29
CA LEU A 82 -13.04 4.09 -17.03
C LEU A 82 -12.47 3.39 -18.28
N GLN A 83 -13.32 2.79 -19.11
CA GLN A 83 -12.91 2.24 -20.40
C GLN A 83 -12.45 3.37 -21.36
N ASP A 84 -13.18 4.48 -21.43
CA ASP A 84 -12.87 5.60 -22.32
C ASP A 84 -11.53 6.28 -22.01
N ILE A 85 -11.15 6.34 -20.74
CA ILE A 85 -9.83 6.84 -20.31
C ILE A 85 -8.72 5.78 -20.42
N HIS A 86 -9.03 4.59 -20.93
CA HIS A 86 -8.10 3.49 -21.08
C HIS A 86 -7.47 2.98 -19.76
N ALA A 87 -8.25 2.92 -18.66
CA ALA A 87 -7.81 2.23 -17.47
C ALA A 87 -7.48 0.75 -17.81
N ASP A 88 -6.37 0.23 -17.28
CA ASP A 88 -5.89 -1.12 -17.66
C ASP A 88 -6.72 -2.24 -17.05
N ALA A 89 -7.41 -2.03 -15.95
CA ALA A 89 -8.40 -2.92 -15.36
C ALA A 89 -9.22 -2.26 -14.26
N VAL A 90 -10.33 -2.91 -13.89
CA VAL A 90 -11.10 -2.59 -12.68
C VAL A 90 -11.04 -3.74 -11.68
N LEU A 91 -10.95 -3.42 -10.38
CA LEU A 91 -11.01 -4.41 -9.31
C LEU A 91 -12.43 -4.46 -8.74
N ILE A 92 -13.10 -5.59 -8.90
CA ILE A 92 -14.51 -5.82 -8.54
C ILE A 92 -14.61 -6.98 -7.56
N SER A 93 -15.50 -6.91 -6.56
CA SER A 93 -15.73 -7.98 -5.59
C SER A 93 -17.16 -8.53 -5.59
N ASP A 94 -18.09 -7.83 -6.21
CA ASP A 94 -19.50 -8.14 -6.22
C ASP A 94 -19.94 -8.65 -7.60
N LEU A 95 -20.80 -9.68 -7.63
CA LEU A 95 -21.24 -10.32 -8.88
C LEU A 95 -22.14 -9.39 -9.71
N GLY A 96 -23.01 -8.61 -9.07
CA GLY A 96 -23.86 -7.66 -9.79
C GLY A 96 -23.06 -6.53 -10.44
N VAL A 97 -22.01 -6.02 -9.74
CA VAL A 97 -21.06 -5.07 -10.31
C VAL A 97 -20.28 -5.68 -11.46
N PHE A 98 -19.93 -6.97 -11.36
CA PHE A 98 -19.25 -7.69 -12.42
C PHE A 98 -20.10 -7.81 -13.69
N ASP A 99 -21.38 -8.17 -13.54
CA ASP A 99 -22.32 -8.25 -14.68
C ASP A 99 -22.48 -6.88 -15.35
N ILE A 100 -22.68 -5.80 -14.58
CA ILE A 100 -22.76 -4.44 -15.12
C ILE A 100 -21.46 -4.05 -15.85
N ALA A 101 -20.28 -4.46 -15.33
CA ALA A 101 -19.01 -4.16 -16.00
C ALA A 101 -18.90 -4.89 -17.35
N CYS A 102 -19.28 -6.16 -17.44
CA CYS A 102 -19.28 -6.92 -18.68
C CYS A 102 -20.25 -6.33 -19.73
N GLU A 103 -21.41 -5.81 -19.29
CA GLU A 103 -22.40 -5.21 -20.18
C GLU A 103 -22.02 -3.79 -20.61
N ALA A 104 -21.57 -2.96 -19.68
CA ALA A 104 -21.36 -1.51 -19.92
C ALA A 104 -19.98 -1.20 -20.49
N ALA A 105 -18.96 -1.98 -20.17
CA ALA A 105 -17.56 -1.76 -20.53
C ALA A 105 -16.86 -3.09 -20.91
N PRO A 106 -17.29 -3.76 -21.99
CA PRO A 106 -16.83 -5.12 -22.32
C PRO A 106 -15.34 -5.23 -22.64
N ASP A 107 -14.69 -4.14 -23.04
CA ASP A 107 -13.26 -4.11 -23.35
C ASP A 107 -12.39 -3.78 -22.13
N LEU A 108 -13.00 -3.44 -20.97
CA LEU A 108 -12.29 -3.12 -19.74
C LEU A 108 -12.01 -4.40 -18.93
N PRO A 109 -10.74 -4.84 -18.78
CA PRO A 109 -10.42 -6.04 -18.04
C PRO A 109 -10.89 -5.99 -16.58
N VAL A 110 -11.40 -7.10 -16.07
CA VAL A 110 -11.84 -7.23 -14.68
C VAL A 110 -10.89 -8.09 -13.87
N HIS A 111 -10.34 -7.51 -12.80
CA HIS A 111 -9.63 -8.21 -11.74
C HIS A 111 -10.58 -8.43 -10.56
N VAL A 112 -10.67 -9.67 -10.08
CA VAL A 112 -11.49 -9.98 -8.90
C VAL A 112 -10.78 -9.52 -7.64
N SER A 113 -11.42 -8.63 -6.88
CA SER A 113 -10.82 -8.08 -5.65
C SER A 113 -10.78 -9.13 -4.51
N THR A 114 -9.81 -8.99 -3.61
CA THR A 114 -9.65 -9.87 -2.43
C THR A 114 -10.93 -10.01 -1.58
N GLN A 115 -11.81 -9.01 -1.63
CA GLN A 115 -13.08 -9.05 -0.89
C GLN A 115 -14.12 -10.00 -1.46
N ALA A 116 -13.90 -10.54 -2.67
CA ALA A 116 -14.65 -11.68 -3.15
C ALA A 116 -14.29 -12.97 -2.39
N SER A 117 -13.27 -12.93 -1.52
CA SER A 117 -12.81 -14.04 -0.68
C SER A 117 -12.49 -15.32 -1.46
N ALA A 118 -11.85 -15.19 -2.63
CA ALA A 118 -11.45 -16.31 -3.47
C ALA A 118 -10.30 -17.08 -2.77
N ALA A 119 -10.62 -18.24 -2.19
CA ALA A 119 -9.70 -19.05 -1.40
C ALA A 119 -9.50 -20.49 -1.93
N ASN A 120 -10.09 -20.85 -3.06
CA ASN A 120 -9.95 -22.19 -3.64
C ASN A 120 -10.07 -22.17 -5.17
N TRP A 121 -9.52 -23.20 -5.81
CA TRP A 121 -9.43 -23.28 -7.26
C TRP A 121 -10.81 -23.31 -7.97
N ARG A 122 -11.88 -23.82 -7.34
CA ARG A 122 -13.21 -23.83 -7.97
C ARG A 122 -13.81 -22.44 -8.04
N THR A 123 -13.65 -21.63 -6.99
CA THR A 123 -14.04 -20.21 -6.98
C THR A 123 -13.24 -19.43 -8.03
N VAL A 124 -11.93 -19.63 -8.06
CA VAL A 124 -11.04 -18.98 -9.05
C VAL A 124 -11.41 -19.38 -10.48
N LYS A 125 -11.68 -20.69 -10.71
CA LYS A 125 -12.15 -21.18 -12.01
C LYS A 125 -13.48 -20.53 -12.41
N ARG A 126 -14.42 -20.40 -11.47
CA ARG A 126 -15.72 -19.78 -11.78
C ARG A 126 -15.56 -18.32 -12.20
N TRP A 127 -14.74 -17.55 -11.51
CA TRP A 127 -14.44 -16.17 -11.92
C TRP A 127 -13.82 -16.10 -13.32
N LYS A 128 -12.88 -16.99 -13.63
CA LYS A 128 -12.32 -17.10 -14.97
C LYS A 128 -13.39 -17.41 -16.02
N ASP A 129 -14.25 -18.41 -15.75
CA ASP A 129 -15.31 -18.82 -16.66
C ASP A 129 -16.34 -17.69 -16.93
N MET A 130 -16.45 -16.73 -16.02
CA MET A 130 -17.28 -15.53 -16.18
C MET A 130 -16.57 -14.41 -16.94
N GLY A 131 -15.26 -14.50 -17.20
CA GLY A 131 -14.52 -13.51 -17.98
C GLY A 131 -13.50 -12.69 -17.17
N ALA A 132 -13.28 -12.98 -15.88
CA ALA A 132 -12.22 -12.31 -15.13
C ALA A 132 -10.83 -12.64 -15.70
N SER A 133 -9.97 -11.63 -15.82
CA SER A 133 -8.59 -11.76 -16.30
C SER A 133 -7.58 -12.05 -15.19
N ARG A 134 -7.87 -11.64 -13.94
CA ARG A 134 -7.02 -11.84 -12.77
C ARG A 134 -7.87 -12.04 -11.51
N VAL A 135 -7.36 -12.82 -10.56
CA VAL A 135 -7.99 -12.97 -9.23
C VAL A 135 -7.01 -12.60 -8.13
N VAL A 136 -7.40 -11.63 -7.31
CA VAL A 136 -6.71 -11.32 -6.05
C VAL A 136 -7.19 -12.33 -5.01
N LEU A 137 -6.31 -13.23 -4.60
CA LEU A 137 -6.63 -14.26 -3.62
C LEU A 137 -6.93 -13.66 -2.23
N ALA A 138 -7.71 -14.38 -1.46
CA ALA A 138 -7.87 -14.10 -0.04
C ALA A 138 -6.51 -14.15 0.66
N ARG A 139 -6.29 -13.31 1.67
CA ARG A 139 -5.01 -13.23 2.41
C ARG A 139 -4.75 -14.44 3.27
N GLU A 140 -5.76 -15.26 3.45
CA GLU A 140 -5.79 -16.48 4.24
C GLU A 140 -5.35 -17.72 3.45
N VAL A 141 -4.98 -17.56 2.17
CA VAL A 141 -4.51 -18.65 1.30
C VAL A 141 -3.01 -18.86 1.48
N SER A 142 -2.61 -20.10 1.71
CA SER A 142 -1.19 -20.49 1.86
C SER A 142 -0.49 -20.60 0.49
N LEU A 143 0.86 -20.55 0.50
CA LEU A 143 1.68 -20.73 -0.70
C LEU A 143 1.41 -22.07 -1.42
N SER A 144 1.18 -23.14 -0.66
CA SER A 144 0.84 -24.46 -1.24
C SER A 144 -0.50 -24.46 -1.94
N GLU A 145 -1.50 -23.78 -1.38
CA GLU A 145 -2.81 -23.60 -2.01
C GLU A 145 -2.74 -22.70 -3.23
N MET A 146 -1.95 -21.62 -3.20
CA MET A 146 -1.69 -20.75 -4.36
C MET A 146 -1.14 -21.57 -5.53
N ALA A 147 -0.13 -22.41 -5.27
CA ALA A 147 0.46 -23.31 -6.27
C ALA A 147 -0.56 -24.34 -6.80
N ASP A 148 -1.42 -24.90 -5.93
CA ASP A 148 -2.49 -25.83 -6.36
C ASP A 148 -3.53 -25.13 -7.23
N ILE A 149 -3.96 -23.92 -6.87
CA ILE A 149 -4.87 -23.08 -7.66
C ILE A 149 -4.27 -22.82 -9.05
N ARG A 150 -3.02 -22.34 -9.10
CA ARG A 150 -2.34 -22.00 -10.37
C ARG A 150 -2.19 -23.19 -11.30
N ARG A 151 -1.88 -24.36 -10.75
CA ARG A 151 -1.77 -25.62 -11.53
C ARG A 151 -3.09 -26.04 -12.18
N ARG A 152 -4.23 -25.75 -11.52
CA ARG A 152 -5.56 -26.16 -11.97
C ARG A 152 -6.26 -25.13 -12.85
N VAL A 153 -5.92 -23.86 -12.69
CA VAL A 153 -6.61 -22.75 -13.36
C VAL A 153 -5.58 -21.82 -13.98
N ASP A 154 -5.59 -21.75 -15.30
CA ASP A 154 -4.73 -20.82 -16.03
C ASP A 154 -5.34 -19.42 -16.05
N ILE A 155 -5.05 -18.64 -15.00
CA ILE A 155 -5.46 -17.25 -14.80
C ILE A 155 -4.37 -16.55 -14.01
N GLU A 156 -4.24 -15.24 -14.16
CA GLU A 156 -3.33 -14.46 -13.33
C GLU A 156 -3.76 -14.46 -11.87
N LEU A 157 -2.83 -14.73 -10.98
CA LEU A 157 -3.03 -14.67 -9.54
C LEU A 157 -2.30 -13.46 -8.96
N GLU A 158 -3.02 -12.64 -8.20
CA GLU A 158 -2.49 -11.52 -7.45
C GLU A 158 -2.60 -11.81 -5.96
N VAL A 159 -1.57 -11.50 -5.18
CA VAL A 159 -1.55 -11.69 -3.73
C VAL A 159 -0.97 -10.48 -3.03
N PHE A 160 -1.41 -10.21 -1.80
CA PHE A 160 -0.75 -9.22 -0.96
C PHE A 160 0.60 -9.75 -0.48
N GLY A 161 1.63 -8.92 -0.59
CA GLY A 161 3.00 -9.24 -0.15
C GLY A 161 3.52 -8.37 0.98
N HIS A 162 2.89 -7.20 1.23
CA HIS A 162 3.33 -6.29 2.28
C HIS A 162 2.21 -5.40 2.79
N GLY A 163 2.32 -5.01 4.08
CA GLY A 163 1.51 -3.99 4.72
C GLY A 163 0.46 -4.52 5.68
N ALA A 164 -0.45 -3.65 6.10
CA ALA A 164 -1.38 -3.90 7.18
C ALA A 164 -2.34 -5.08 6.91
N LEU A 165 -2.42 -6.02 7.84
CA LEU A 165 -3.41 -7.09 7.83
C LEU A 165 -4.70 -6.68 8.53
N CYS A 166 -5.83 -7.19 8.04
CA CYS A 166 -7.12 -7.11 8.74
C CYS A 166 -7.32 -8.34 9.61
N ILE A 167 -7.87 -8.16 10.81
CA ILE A 167 -8.25 -9.28 11.69
C ILE A 167 -9.43 -10.09 11.12
N SER A 168 -10.28 -9.45 10.32
CA SER A 168 -11.42 -10.11 9.71
C SER A 168 -11.06 -10.74 8.38
N TRP A 169 -11.69 -11.86 8.07
CA TRP A 169 -11.48 -12.60 6.83
C TRP A 169 -11.61 -11.68 5.60
N SER A 170 -10.52 -11.51 4.87
CA SER A 170 -10.42 -10.65 3.68
C SER A 170 -11.10 -9.28 3.82
N GLY A 171 -11.09 -8.71 5.03
CA GLY A 171 -11.59 -7.35 5.31
C GLY A 171 -13.10 -7.23 5.51
N ARG A 172 -13.86 -8.31 5.57
CA ARG A 172 -15.30 -8.28 5.86
C ARG A 172 -15.54 -8.17 7.37
N CYS A 173 -15.95 -6.97 7.84
CA CYS A 173 -16.03 -6.65 9.26
C CYS A 173 -17.22 -5.74 9.57
N LEU A 174 -17.86 -5.97 10.74
CA LEU A 174 -18.97 -5.15 11.25
C LEU A 174 -18.59 -4.31 12.47
N LEU A 175 -17.37 -4.39 13.00
CA LEU A 175 -16.98 -3.71 14.23
C LEU A 175 -17.22 -2.19 14.16
N SER A 176 -16.83 -1.55 13.04
CA SER A 176 -17.07 -0.10 12.91
C SER A 176 -18.54 0.26 12.95
N ASN A 177 -19.39 -0.57 12.38
CA ASN A 177 -20.84 -0.37 12.41
C ASN A 177 -21.39 -0.42 13.85
N TYR A 178 -20.96 -1.42 14.64
CA TYR A 178 -21.36 -1.55 16.04
C TYR A 178 -20.84 -0.40 16.90
N PHE A 179 -19.54 -0.08 16.82
CA PHE A 179 -18.93 0.96 17.66
C PHE A 179 -19.36 2.39 17.32
N THR A 180 -19.96 2.61 16.16
CA THR A 180 -20.43 3.94 15.74
C THR A 180 -21.96 4.04 15.63
N ASN A 181 -22.69 3.06 16.14
CA ASN A 181 -24.15 2.99 16.02
C ASN A 181 -24.63 3.16 14.57
N GLY A 182 -24.00 2.44 13.64
CA GLY A 182 -24.34 2.43 12.22
C GLY A 182 -23.83 3.63 11.40
N LYS A 183 -23.16 4.60 12.02
CA LYS A 183 -22.68 5.81 11.33
C LYS A 183 -21.50 5.55 10.40
N ARG A 184 -20.72 4.50 10.65
CA ARG A 184 -19.52 4.16 9.85
C ARG A 184 -19.47 2.66 9.56
N GLN A 185 -19.24 2.32 8.30
CA GLN A 185 -19.32 0.96 7.80
C GLN A 185 -18.00 0.53 7.16
N SER A 186 -17.31 -0.45 7.78
CA SER A 186 -16.02 -0.97 7.27
C SER A 186 -16.11 -1.48 5.83
N ASN A 187 -17.23 -2.14 5.50
CA ASN A 187 -17.47 -2.73 4.18
C ASN A 187 -17.81 -1.69 3.08
N ARG A 188 -17.90 -0.42 3.47
CA ARG A 188 -18.10 0.74 2.59
C ARG A 188 -16.92 1.72 2.66
N GLY A 189 -15.79 1.29 3.22
CA GLY A 189 -14.57 2.08 3.26
C GLY A 189 -14.38 2.96 4.49
N GLU A 190 -15.25 2.86 5.48
CA GLU A 190 -15.27 3.73 6.66
C GLU A 190 -14.77 3.02 7.93
N CYS A 191 -13.78 2.15 7.78
CA CYS A 191 -13.19 1.42 8.90
C CYS A 191 -12.52 2.37 9.89
N ILE A 192 -12.99 2.36 11.16
CA ILE A 192 -12.39 3.12 12.27
C ILE A 192 -11.21 2.39 12.92
N GLN A 193 -10.87 1.20 12.45
CA GLN A 193 -9.84 0.34 13.04
C GLN A 193 -10.13 -0.04 14.51
N ALA A 194 -11.38 -0.27 14.87
CA ALA A 194 -11.79 -0.60 16.22
C ALA A 194 -11.03 -1.81 16.82
N CYS A 195 -10.65 -2.78 15.97
CA CYS A 195 -9.85 -3.94 16.40
C CYS A 195 -8.46 -3.59 16.95
N ARG A 196 -8.04 -2.33 16.83
CA ARG A 196 -6.71 -1.84 17.28
C ARG A 196 -6.83 -0.90 18.49
N PHE A 197 -8.06 -0.69 18.99
CA PHE A 197 -8.27 0.08 20.20
C PHE A 197 -8.00 -0.78 21.44
N LYS A 198 -7.65 -0.12 22.54
CA LYS A 198 -7.49 -0.73 23.83
C LYS A 198 -8.87 -0.95 24.45
N TYR A 199 -9.15 -2.16 24.92
CA TYR A 199 -10.41 -2.55 25.53
C TYR A 199 -10.19 -3.28 26.84
N SER A 200 -11.24 -3.28 27.69
CA SER A 200 -11.37 -4.20 28.81
C SER A 200 -12.65 -5.00 28.60
N VAL A 201 -12.58 -6.30 28.76
CA VAL A 201 -13.75 -7.20 28.65
C VAL A 201 -14.20 -7.62 30.04
N MET A 202 -15.49 -7.50 30.32
CA MET A 202 -16.13 -7.95 31.55
C MET A 202 -17.26 -8.92 31.19
N GLU A 203 -17.33 -10.04 31.87
CA GLU A 203 -18.41 -10.99 31.75
C GLU A 203 -19.56 -10.55 32.68
N GLU A 204 -20.79 -10.46 32.17
CA GLU A 204 -21.96 -9.97 32.92
C GLU A 204 -22.27 -10.85 34.17
N SER A 205 -22.02 -12.16 34.08
CA SER A 205 -22.21 -13.09 35.18
C SER A 205 -21.19 -12.94 36.31
N ARG A 206 -20.10 -12.19 36.07
CA ARG A 206 -19.00 -11.94 37.01
C ARG A 206 -18.64 -10.45 37.07
N PRO A 207 -19.55 -9.59 37.54
CA PRO A 207 -19.35 -8.15 37.57
C PRO A 207 -18.12 -7.80 38.43
N GLY A 208 -17.25 -6.94 37.92
CA GLY A 208 -16.04 -6.51 38.58
C GLY A 208 -14.83 -7.42 38.37
N GLN A 209 -14.97 -8.55 37.66
CA GLN A 209 -13.83 -9.36 37.18
C GLN A 209 -13.55 -9.01 35.73
N TYR A 210 -12.40 -8.43 35.52
CA TYR A 210 -11.88 -8.13 34.18
C TYR A 210 -11.04 -9.31 33.71
N PHE A 211 -11.43 -9.93 32.61
CA PHE A 211 -10.66 -11.01 32.00
C PHE A 211 -9.56 -10.39 31.15
N PRO A 212 -8.28 -10.68 31.45
CA PRO A 212 -7.18 -10.27 30.58
C PRO A 212 -7.33 -11.01 29.24
N VAL A 213 -7.47 -10.25 28.18
CA VAL A 213 -7.20 -10.70 26.85
C VAL A 213 -5.77 -10.23 26.58
N GLU A 214 -4.79 -10.91 27.12
CA GLU A 214 -3.41 -10.53 27.36
C GLU A 214 -3.18 -9.08 27.81
N GLU A 215 -2.59 -8.91 28.98
CA GLU A 215 -2.42 -7.63 29.68
C GLU A 215 -0.93 -7.34 29.86
N ASP A 216 -0.53 -6.14 29.42
CA ASP A 216 0.70 -5.52 29.89
C ASP A 216 0.38 -4.26 30.72
N GLU A 217 1.40 -3.55 31.19
CA GLU A 217 1.29 -2.31 31.96
C GLU A 217 0.50 -1.20 31.23
N HIS A 218 0.19 -1.38 29.93
CA HIS A 218 -0.44 -0.40 29.04
C HIS A 218 -1.86 -0.76 28.63
N GLY A 219 -2.35 -1.99 28.90
CA GLY A 219 -3.74 -2.45 28.75
C GLY A 219 -3.97 -3.69 27.89
N THR A 220 -5.23 -3.97 27.65
CA THR A 220 -5.73 -5.16 26.98
C THR A 220 -5.98 -4.92 25.51
N TYR A 221 -5.37 -5.72 24.64
CA TYR A 221 -5.53 -5.69 23.19
C TYR A 221 -6.36 -6.90 22.76
N ILE A 222 -7.52 -6.67 22.11
CA ILE A 222 -8.37 -7.78 21.67
C ILE A 222 -7.86 -8.33 20.33
N PHE A 223 -7.46 -7.45 19.39
CA PHE A 223 -7.03 -7.83 18.04
C PHE A 223 -6.12 -6.75 17.45
N ASN A 224 -4.84 -6.99 17.37
CA ASN A 224 -3.90 -6.08 16.72
C ASN A 224 -2.94 -6.85 15.82
N SER A 225 -3.40 -7.15 14.60
CA SER A 225 -2.60 -7.93 13.65
C SER A 225 -1.28 -7.26 13.33
N LYS A 226 -0.20 -8.04 13.31
CA LYS A 226 1.11 -7.67 12.75
C LYS A 226 0.95 -7.33 11.28
N ASP A 227 1.91 -6.60 10.73
CA ASP A 227 1.91 -6.26 9.31
C ASP A 227 2.52 -7.40 8.49
N LEU A 228 1.98 -7.66 7.29
CA LEU A 228 2.51 -8.66 6.37
C LEU A 228 3.85 -8.21 5.79
N CYS A 229 4.82 -9.11 5.71
CA CYS A 229 6.07 -8.91 4.97
C CYS A 229 6.52 -10.21 4.33
N MET A 230 6.54 -10.24 2.99
CA MET A 230 6.93 -11.40 2.20
C MET A 230 8.24 -11.19 1.43
N ILE A 231 9.05 -10.19 1.80
CA ILE A 231 10.29 -9.87 1.06
C ILE A 231 11.27 -11.03 1.03
N ASP A 232 11.29 -11.83 2.10
CA ASP A 232 12.17 -13.00 2.23
C ASP A 232 11.71 -14.18 1.38
N HIS A 233 10.50 -14.13 0.86
CA HIS A 233 9.80 -15.24 0.21
C HIS A 233 9.44 -14.95 -1.26
N ILE A 234 10.18 -14.02 -1.91
CA ILE A 234 10.00 -13.73 -3.34
C ILE A 234 10.17 -14.99 -4.21
N PRO A 235 11.18 -15.87 -3.97
CA PRO A 235 11.31 -17.11 -4.74
C PRO A 235 10.10 -18.04 -4.60
N GLU A 236 9.55 -18.19 -3.40
CA GLU A 236 8.41 -19.06 -3.11
C GLU A 236 7.15 -18.54 -3.79
N LEU A 237 6.91 -17.23 -3.76
CA LEU A 237 5.78 -16.60 -4.44
C LEU A 237 5.84 -16.79 -5.95
N ILE A 238 7.01 -16.58 -6.57
CA ILE A 238 7.21 -16.77 -8.00
C ILE A 238 7.04 -18.24 -8.38
N LYS A 239 7.60 -19.19 -7.60
CA LYS A 239 7.44 -20.63 -7.80
C LYS A 239 5.99 -21.09 -7.62
N ALA A 240 5.22 -20.48 -6.74
CA ALA A 240 3.78 -20.71 -6.57
C ALA A 240 2.96 -20.20 -7.76
N GLY A 241 3.58 -19.47 -8.71
CA GLY A 241 2.93 -18.95 -9.91
C GLY A 241 2.16 -17.67 -9.70
N VAL A 242 2.54 -16.86 -8.69
CA VAL A 242 2.00 -15.52 -8.45
C VAL A 242 2.41 -14.59 -9.59
N SER A 243 1.43 -13.99 -10.25
CA SER A 243 1.63 -13.07 -11.38
C SER A 243 1.88 -11.64 -10.93
N SER A 244 1.21 -11.21 -9.83
CA SER A 244 1.29 -9.85 -9.32
C SER A 244 1.40 -9.84 -7.79
N LEU A 245 2.38 -9.09 -7.27
CA LEU A 245 2.62 -8.86 -5.85
C LEU A 245 2.10 -7.48 -5.46
N LYS A 246 1.09 -7.44 -4.60
CA LYS A 246 0.41 -6.21 -4.18
C LYS A 246 0.90 -5.70 -2.84
N ILE A 247 1.24 -4.42 -2.81
CA ILE A 247 1.57 -3.70 -1.58
C ILE A 247 0.31 -3.02 -1.02
N GLU A 248 -0.02 -3.26 0.26
CA GLU A 248 -1.06 -2.50 0.97
C GLU A 248 -0.46 -1.22 1.55
N GLY A 249 -1.16 -0.10 1.42
CA GLY A 249 -0.64 1.16 1.95
C GLY A 249 -1.29 2.42 1.37
N ARG A 250 -2.51 2.34 0.83
CA ARG A 250 -3.19 3.50 0.21
C ARG A 250 -3.32 4.71 1.15
N MET A 251 -3.47 4.44 2.47
CA MET A 251 -3.52 5.46 3.52
C MET A 251 -2.14 5.88 4.06
N LYS A 252 -1.08 5.18 3.69
CA LYS A 252 0.28 5.43 4.16
C LYS A 252 0.89 6.67 3.50
N SER A 253 2.00 7.15 4.06
CA SER A 253 2.73 8.33 3.55
C SER A 253 3.38 8.07 2.19
N VAL A 254 3.75 9.15 1.50
CA VAL A 254 4.58 9.14 0.29
C VAL A 254 5.90 8.39 0.54
N TYR A 255 6.54 8.64 1.67
CA TYR A 255 7.78 7.99 2.09
C TYR A 255 7.61 6.46 2.23
N TYR A 256 6.52 6.00 2.86
CA TYR A 256 6.24 4.57 2.97
C TYR A 256 6.13 3.90 1.59
N VAL A 257 5.38 4.51 0.68
CA VAL A 257 5.19 3.95 -0.66
C VAL A 257 6.52 3.82 -1.39
N ALA A 258 7.33 4.87 -1.39
CA ALA A 258 8.63 4.89 -2.04
C ALA A 258 9.58 3.82 -1.49
N ALA A 259 9.80 3.79 -0.17
CA ALA A 259 10.74 2.87 0.46
C ALA A 259 10.34 1.40 0.28
N VAL A 260 9.05 1.08 0.48
CA VAL A 260 8.57 -0.30 0.32
C VAL A 260 8.66 -0.76 -1.13
N VAL A 261 8.25 0.09 -2.08
CA VAL A 261 8.33 -0.25 -3.51
C VAL A 261 9.78 -0.45 -3.95
N ALA A 262 10.71 0.44 -3.56
CA ALA A 262 12.13 0.30 -3.88
C ALA A 262 12.73 -1.02 -3.35
N ALA A 263 12.44 -1.38 -2.09
CA ALA A 263 12.94 -2.61 -1.49
C ALA A 263 12.43 -3.85 -2.23
N TYR A 264 11.12 -3.91 -2.50
CA TYR A 264 10.54 -5.05 -3.24
C TYR A 264 10.98 -5.09 -4.70
N ARG A 265 11.14 -3.95 -5.38
CA ARG A 265 11.67 -3.90 -6.74
C ARG A 265 13.07 -4.49 -6.81
N LYS A 266 13.97 -4.03 -5.94
CA LYS A 266 15.34 -4.57 -5.86
C LYS A 266 15.35 -6.08 -5.56
N ALA A 267 14.49 -6.57 -4.67
CA ALA A 267 14.40 -7.98 -4.35
C ALA A 267 13.89 -8.82 -5.54
N ILE A 268 12.84 -8.36 -6.24
CA ILE A 268 12.28 -9.05 -7.41
C ILE A 268 13.32 -9.09 -8.55
N ASP A 269 13.96 -7.97 -8.86
CA ASP A 269 14.96 -7.89 -9.94
C ASP A 269 16.16 -8.75 -9.64
N SER A 270 16.66 -8.70 -8.41
CA SER A 270 17.78 -9.55 -7.96
C SER A 270 17.46 -11.04 -8.09
N TYR A 271 16.20 -11.46 -7.79
CA TYR A 271 15.81 -12.85 -8.01
C TYR A 271 15.81 -13.25 -9.49
N TYR A 272 15.33 -12.39 -10.37
CA TYR A 272 15.37 -12.68 -11.81
C TYR A 272 16.78 -12.68 -12.37
N GLU A 273 17.69 -11.89 -11.81
CA GLU A 273 19.10 -11.84 -12.20
C GLU A 273 19.89 -13.05 -11.67
N LEU A 274 19.73 -13.40 -10.38
CA LEU A 274 20.57 -14.37 -9.68
C LEU A 274 19.95 -15.78 -9.64
N GLY A 275 18.66 -15.92 -9.86
CA GLY A 275 17.95 -17.20 -9.82
C GLY A 275 18.17 -17.98 -8.52
N ALA A 276 18.78 -19.16 -8.61
CA ALA A 276 19.05 -20.02 -7.46
C ALA A 276 20.09 -19.45 -6.45
N ALA A 277 20.88 -18.47 -6.87
CA ALA A 277 21.86 -17.80 -6.00
C ALA A 277 21.25 -16.59 -5.24
N PHE A 278 19.95 -16.32 -5.42
CA PHE A 278 19.27 -15.22 -4.75
C PHE A 278 19.30 -15.39 -3.22
N SER A 279 19.59 -14.29 -2.54
CA SER A 279 19.39 -14.14 -1.11
C SER A 279 18.92 -12.71 -0.82
N VAL A 280 18.04 -12.57 0.16
CA VAL A 280 17.58 -11.24 0.58
C VAL A 280 18.72 -10.51 1.27
N ARG A 281 19.01 -9.30 0.82
CA ARG A 281 20.05 -8.46 1.41
C ARG A 281 19.52 -7.80 2.68
N PRO A 282 20.34 -7.71 3.75
CA PRO A 282 19.93 -7.07 5.01
C PRO A 282 19.39 -5.65 4.81
N GLU A 283 20.00 -4.88 3.90
CA GLU A 283 19.65 -3.49 3.61
C GLU A 283 18.19 -3.34 3.14
N TRP A 284 17.64 -4.33 2.43
CA TRP A 284 16.23 -4.28 1.99
C TRP A 284 15.26 -4.46 3.16
N ARG A 285 15.60 -5.31 4.13
CA ARG A 285 14.81 -5.47 5.37
C ARG A 285 14.88 -4.21 6.22
N GLU A 286 16.09 -3.65 6.38
CA GLU A 286 16.31 -2.40 7.12
C GLU A 286 15.48 -1.25 6.53
N GLU A 287 15.36 -1.18 5.19
CA GLU A 287 14.50 -0.17 4.55
C GLU A 287 13.02 -0.31 4.95
N LEU A 288 12.52 -1.54 5.05
CA LEU A 288 11.15 -1.79 5.49
C LEU A 288 10.93 -1.47 6.97
N GLU A 289 11.98 -1.56 7.80
CA GLU A 289 11.92 -1.19 9.22
C GLU A 289 12.01 0.34 9.45
N LYS A 290 12.47 1.12 8.46
CA LYS A 290 12.56 2.57 8.56
C LYS A 290 11.23 3.31 8.37
N VAL A 291 10.24 2.66 7.78
CA VAL A 291 8.90 3.24 7.55
C VAL A 291 7.95 2.91 8.70
N SER A 292 6.79 3.57 8.72
CA SER A 292 5.77 3.28 9.74
C SER A 292 5.19 1.88 9.59
N HIS A 293 5.48 0.99 10.51
CA HIS A 293 5.07 -0.42 10.49
C HIS A 293 4.77 -0.97 11.89
N ARG A 294 4.07 -2.11 11.96
CA ARG A 294 3.99 -3.00 13.11
C ARG A 294 5.01 -4.13 12.93
N PRO A 295 5.32 -4.90 13.97
CA PRO A 295 6.12 -6.11 13.79
C PRO A 295 5.64 -6.94 12.61
N TYR A 296 6.54 -7.53 11.86
CA TYR A 296 6.23 -8.25 10.63
C TYR A 296 5.85 -9.70 10.88
N THR A 297 5.04 -10.26 9.99
CA THR A 297 4.62 -11.66 9.94
C THR A 297 4.46 -12.11 8.49
N THR A 298 4.56 -13.41 8.26
CA THR A 298 4.17 -14.05 6.98
C THR A 298 2.69 -14.45 6.94
N ALA A 299 1.93 -14.14 7.98
CA ALA A 299 0.52 -14.49 8.13
C ALA A 299 0.23 -15.96 7.79
N PHE A 300 -0.68 -16.21 6.85
CA PHE A 300 -1.12 -17.55 6.44
C PHE A 300 -0.21 -18.23 5.40
N ALA A 301 0.86 -17.58 4.95
CA ALA A 301 1.63 -18.08 3.80
C ALA A 301 2.18 -19.50 4.01
N PHE A 302 2.60 -19.85 5.22
CA PHE A 302 3.19 -21.17 5.53
C PHE A 302 2.35 -22.01 6.48
N GLN A 303 1.58 -21.40 7.36
CA GLN A 303 0.74 -22.08 8.36
C GLN A 303 -0.40 -21.17 8.81
N ASN A 304 -1.41 -21.75 9.45
CA ASN A 304 -2.42 -20.93 10.11
C ASN A 304 -1.76 -20.13 11.25
N PRO A 305 -1.90 -18.79 11.25
CA PRO A 305 -1.33 -17.98 12.31
C PRO A 305 -2.05 -18.25 13.64
N ASP A 306 -1.27 -18.32 14.69
CA ASP A 306 -1.73 -18.37 16.07
C ASP A 306 -1.67 -16.98 16.72
N HIS A 307 -1.69 -16.94 18.06
CA HIS A 307 -1.55 -15.71 18.84
C HIS A 307 -0.27 -14.92 18.52
N SER A 308 0.81 -15.59 18.07
CA SER A 308 2.07 -14.94 17.72
C SER A 308 1.98 -14.00 16.52
N ALA A 309 0.93 -14.10 15.70
CA ALA A 309 0.67 -13.19 14.58
C ALA A 309 -0.03 -11.88 14.99
N GLN A 310 -0.30 -11.71 16.28
CA GLN A 310 -0.85 -10.49 16.86
C GLN A 310 0.21 -9.71 17.63
N GLU A 311 0.02 -8.39 17.71
CA GLU A 311 0.86 -7.50 18.52
C GLU A 311 0.05 -7.01 19.72
N TYR A 312 0.43 -7.46 20.90
CA TYR A 312 -0.28 -7.15 22.15
C TYR A 312 0.37 -6.02 22.95
N MET A 313 1.69 -5.82 22.76
CA MET A 313 2.45 -4.88 23.58
C MET A 313 2.27 -3.41 23.15
N LYS A 314 2.08 -3.17 21.85
CA LYS A 314 2.00 -1.81 21.31
C LYS A 314 0.77 -1.62 20.42
N SER A 315 -0.07 -0.62 20.71
CA SER A 315 -1.19 -0.24 19.85
C SER A 315 -0.77 0.61 18.66
N GLN A 316 0.30 1.38 18.82
CA GLN A 316 0.81 2.28 17.80
C GLN A 316 1.85 1.60 16.92
N PRO A 317 1.89 1.90 15.61
CA PRO A 317 2.99 1.46 14.75
C PRO A 317 4.29 2.14 15.16
N GLU A 318 5.40 1.46 14.95
CA GLU A 318 6.74 2.06 15.06
C GLU A 318 6.99 3.01 13.89
N GLN A 319 7.69 4.10 14.13
CA GLN A 319 8.11 5.05 13.10
C GLN A 319 9.51 5.57 13.45
N PRO A 320 10.55 4.80 13.13
CA PRO A 320 11.92 5.12 13.55
C PRO A 320 12.58 6.23 12.75
N TYR A 321 12.01 6.63 11.60
CA TYR A 321 12.53 7.71 10.75
C TYR A 321 11.47 8.75 10.41
N ASP A 322 11.87 10.02 10.42
CA ASP A 322 11.10 11.14 9.94
C ASP A 322 11.39 11.41 8.46
N PHE A 323 10.34 11.60 7.67
CA PHE A 323 10.40 12.15 6.33
C PHE A 323 10.52 13.66 6.44
N ILE A 324 11.68 14.25 6.12
CA ILE A 324 11.97 15.67 6.37
C ILE A 324 11.92 16.53 5.11
N GLY A 325 12.20 15.97 3.94
CA GLY A 325 12.21 16.74 2.69
C GLY A 325 12.08 15.88 1.44
N LEU A 326 11.53 16.49 0.40
CA LEU A 326 11.43 15.91 -0.94
C LEU A 326 12.18 16.81 -1.92
N VAL A 327 13.11 16.25 -2.66
CA VAL A 327 13.77 16.96 -3.76
C VAL A 327 12.78 17.14 -4.90
N LEU A 328 12.54 18.37 -5.31
CA LEU A 328 11.64 18.70 -6.43
C LEU A 328 12.40 18.81 -7.76
N GLU A 329 13.55 19.48 -7.72
CA GLU A 329 14.36 19.78 -8.90
C GLU A 329 15.84 19.71 -8.54
N GLN A 330 16.69 19.40 -9.52
CA GLN A 330 18.14 19.46 -9.40
C GLN A 330 18.72 20.33 -10.51
N ASP A 331 19.54 21.30 -10.15
CA ASP A 331 20.39 22.06 -11.08
C ASP A 331 21.86 21.64 -10.91
N LYS A 332 22.29 20.71 -11.75
CA LYS A 332 23.67 20.20 -11.73
C LYS A 332 24.69 21.28 -12.12
N GLY A 333 24.29 22.29 -12.90
CA GLY A 333 25.18 23.36 -13.34
C GLY A 333 25.60 24.28 -12.22
N ASN A 334 24.69 24.54 -11.27
CA ASN A 334 24.90 25.40 -10.11
C ASN A 334 25.19 24.61 -8.83
N GLY A 335 25.13 23.28 -8.84
CA GLY A 335 25.29 22.45 -7.64
C GLY A 335 24.20 22.67 -6.61
N THR A 336 22.96 22.82 -7.06
CA THR A 336 21.82 23.10 -6.17
C THR A 336 20.65 22.17 -6.40
N VAL A 337 19.85 21.96 -5.37
CA VAL A 337 18.56 21.24 -5.44
C VAL A 337 17.49 22.08 -4.76
N LYS A 338 16.26 22.02 -5.32
CA LYS A 338 15.07 22.55 -4.68
C LYS A 338 14.46 21.47 -3.79
N VAL A 339 14.34 21.74 -2.51
CA VAL A 339 13.79 20.79 -1.51
C VAL A 339 12.52 21.36 -0.93
N GLN A 340 11.45 20.57 -0.96
CA GLN A 340 10.21 20.87 -0.27
C GLN A 340 10.23 20.25 1.14
N GLN A 341 10.06 21.09 2.14
CA GLN A 341 10.01 20.68 3.54
C GLN A 341 8.81 19.76 3.82
N ARG A 342 9.05 18.66 4.53
CA ARG A 342 8.02 17.72 5.01
C ARG A 342 8.01 17.60 6.53
N ASN A 343 9.12 17.91 7.16
CA ASN A 343 9.30 18.07 8.58
C ASN A 343 10.47 19.05 8.80
N TYR A 344 10.59 19.61 10.00
CA TYR A 344 11.67 20.55 10.32
C TYR A 344 13.06 19.97 10.04
N PHE A 345 13.95 20.71 9.38
CA PHE A 345 15.38 20.41 9.24
C PHE A 345 16.19 21.71 9.21
N LYS A 346 17.51 21.61 9.36
CA LYS A 346 18.40 22.77 9.39
C LYS A 346 19.70 22.54 8.60
N ALA A 347 20.33 23.63 8.21
CA ALA A 347 21.66 23.60 7.60
C ALA A 347 22.69 22.95 8.54
N GLY A 348 23.64 22.18 7.95
CA GLY A 348 24.66 21.43 8.67
C GLY A 348 24.19 20.12 9.29
N GLU A 349 22.91 19.75 9.17
CA GLU A 349 22.40 18.46 9.65
C GLU A 349 22.79 17.35 8.66
N VAL A 350 23.27 16.20 9.19
CA VAL A 350 23.49 15.00 8.37
C VAL A 350 22.22 14.17 8.37
N VAL A 351 21.71 13.87 7.17
CA VAL A 351 20.47 13.13 6.93
C VAL A 351 20.73 11.99 5.95
N GLU A 352 19.77 11.11 5.76
CA GLU A 352 19.85 10.02 4.82
C GLU A 352 18.98 10.31 3.60
N CYS A 353 19.51 10.07 2.41
CA CYS A 353 18.80 10.12 1.14
C CYS A 353 18.29 8.74 0.76
N LEU A 354 17.12 8.69 0.13
CA LEU A 354 16.65 7.55 -0.64
C LEU A 354 16.27 8.05 -2.04
N THR A 355 17.02 7.65 -3.06
CA THR A 355 16.78 8.07 -4.45
C THR A 355 15.71 7.20 -5.14
N PRO A 356 15.13 7.63 -6.27
CA PRO A 356 14.24 6.80 -7.08
C PRO A 356 14.87 5.49 -7.57
N ALA A 357 16.20 5.45 -7.76
CA ALA A 357 16.93 4.22 -8.05
C ALA A 357 17.02 3.27 -6.84
N GLY A 358 16.53 3.70 -5.67
CA GLY A 358 16.57 2.99 -4.41
C GLY A 358 17.93 3.03 -3.72
N ASP A 359 18.83 3.94 -4.13
CA ASP A 359 20.13 4.10 -3.48
C ASP A 359 19.97 4.91 -2.20
N VAL A 360 20.72 4.48 -1.18
CA VAL A 360 20.66 5.06 0.18
C VAL A 360 22.07 5.50 0.57
N PHE A 361 22.23 6.77 0.91
CA PHE A 361 23.49 7.33 1.38
C PHE A 361 23.26 8.57 2.26
N PRO A 362 24.23 8.93 3.12
CA PRO A 362 24.15 10.14 3.92
C PRO A 362 24.43 11.38 3.08
N VAL A 363 23.75 12.48 3.39
CA VAL A 363 24.01 13.82 2.85
C VAL A 363 23.99 14.84 3.96
N THR A 364 24.87 15.85 3.87
CA THR A 364 24.81 17.01 4.76
C THR A 364 23.90 18.06 4.13
N ILE A 365 22.93 18.54 4.87
CA ILE A 365 22.10 19.68 4.46
C ILE A 365 23.04 20.89 4.32
N GLY A 366 23.24 21.34 3.09
CA GLY A 366 24.11 22.44 2.76
C GLY A 366 23.52 23.80 3.15
N HIS A 367 24.08 24.85 2.54
CA HIS A 367 23.53 26.19 2.64
C HIS A 367 22.12 26.22 2.06
N LEU A 368 21.22 26.90 2.77
CA LEU A 368 19.80 26.98 2.39
C LEU A 368 19.44 28.43 2.06
N THR A 369 18.67 28.61 1.00
CA THR A 369 18.01 29.89 0.70
C THR A 369 16.52 29.70 0.50
N ASN A 370 15.73 30.69 0.89
CA ASN A 370 14.29 30.70 0.68
C ASN A 370 13.94 31.12 -0.77
N LYS A 371 12.65 31.19 -1.09
CA LYS A 371 12.14 31.61 -2.40
C LYS A 371 12.51 33.05 -2.83
N ASP A 372 12.90 33.88 -1.88
CA ASP A 372 13.29 35.29 -2.08
C ASP A 372 14.83 35.44 -2.10
N ASP A 373 15.57 34.32 -2.25
CA ASP A 373 17.05 34.21 -2.26
C ASP A 373 17.70 34.68 -0.94
N GLU A 374 16.96 34.74 0.17
CA GLU A 374 17.49 35.07 1.47
C GLU A 374 18.01 33.81 2.18
N GLU A 375 19.11 33.95 2.91
CA GLU A 375 19.72 32.88 3.69
C GLU A 375 18.76 32.37 4.77
N ALA A 376 18.60 31.03 4.84
CA ALA A 376 17.76 30.34 5.81
C ALA A 376 18.61 29.36 6.63
N ALA A 377 18.60 29.49 7.95
CA ALA A 377 19.29 28.55 8.84
C ALA A 377 18.56 27.22 8.97
N ALA A 378 17.27 27.18 8.68
CA ALA A 378 16.40 26.00 8.79
C ALA A 378 15.16 26.15 7.93
N ALA A 379 14.42 25.04 7.75
CA ALA A 379 13.12 24.92 7.08
C ALA A 379 12.00 24.69 8.12
N PRO A 380 11.42 25.73 8.72
CA PRO A 380 10.45 25.58 9.80
C PRO A 380 8.99 25.42 9.32
N HIS A 381 8.68 25.81 8.08
CA HIS A 381 7.29 25.89 7.61
C HIS A 381 6.87 24.69 6.75
N PRO A 382 5.71 24.07 7.02
CA PRO A 382 5.22 22.94 6.22
C PRO A 382 5.10 23.28 4.72
N LEU A 383 5.66 22.40 3.88
CA LEU A 383 5.67 22.51 2.41
C LEU A 383 6.45 23.71 1.87
N GLU A 384 7.24 24.39 2.70
CA GLU A 384 8.17 25.43 2.26
C GLU A 384 9.18 24.85 1.25
N GLU A 385 9.43 25.62 0.19
CA GLU A 385 10.43 25.28 -0.82
C GLU A 385 11.70 26.11 -0.57
N LEU A 386 12.82 25.38 -0.45
CA LEU A 386 14.13 25.98 -0.26
C LEU A 386 15.09 25.46 -1.33
N THR A 387 16.06 26.31 -1.69
CA THR A 387 17.20 25.89 -2.49
C THR A 387 18.32 25.46 -1.55
N MET A 388 18.86 24.26 -1.76
CA MET A 388 19.98 23.69 -0.99
C MET A 388 21.19 23.51 -1.89
N VAL A 389 22.35 23.98 -1.46
CA VAL A 389 23.63 23.71 -2.13
C VAL A 389 24.07 22.29 -1.77
N THR A 390 24.48 21.49 -2.76
CA THR A 390 24.96 20.13 -2.56
C THR A 390 25.90 19.71 -3.68
N GLU A 391 26.93 18.92 -3.35
CA GLU A 391 27.79 18.24 -4.32
C GLU A 391 27.25 16.87 -4.75
N GLU A 392 26.24 16.37 -4.02
CA GLU A 392 25.67 15.04 -4.27
C GLU A 392 24.66 15.05 -5.42
N ASP A 393 24.56 13.93 -6.13
CA ASP A 393 23.53 13.72 -7.16
C ASP A 393 22.21 13.33 -6.49
N LEU A 394 21.32 14.31 -6.38
CA LEU A 394 20.00 14.16 -5.77
C LEU A 394 18.90 14.41 -6.82
N PRO A 395 18.57 13.40 -7.64
CA PRO A 395 17.56 13.58 -8.68
C PRO A 395 16.19 13.96 -8.09
N PRO A 396 15.30 14.58 -8.87
CA PRO A 396 13.94 14.86 -8.45
C PRO A 396 13.26 13.62 -7.84
N TYR A 397 12.42 13.86 -6.83
CA TYR A 397 11.75 12.84 -6.03
C TYR A 397 12.67 12.05 -5.07
N THR A 398 13.93 12.42 -4.89
CA THR A 398 14.75 11.90 -3.78
C THR A 398 14.14 12.30 -2.44
N ILE A 399 14.02 11.33 -1.54
CA ILE A 399 13.54 11.51 -0.17
C ILE A 399 14.70 11.84 0.73
N LEU A 400 14.57 12.89 1.54
CA LEU A 400 15.44 13.21 2.66
C LEU A 400 14.75 12.75 3.95
N ARG A 401 15.46 11.98 4.77
CA ARG A 401 14.94 11.41 6.00
C ARG A 401 15.99 11.37 7.09
N ARG A 402 15.58 11.34 8.33
CA ARG A 402 16.48 11.16 9.48
C ARG A 402 15.90 10.23 10.51
N ARG A 403 16.77 9.62 11.30
CA ARG A 403 16.35 8.79 12.43
C ARG A 403 15.71 9.69 13.50
N VAL A 404 14.57 9.26 14.03
CA VAL A 404 13.90 9.94 15.15
C VAL A 404 14.83 9.89 16.36
N ARG A 405 15.10 11.04 16.97
CA ARG A 405 15.86 11.09 18.23
C ARG A 405 14.95 10.58 19.33
N GLY A 406 15.33 9.47 19.97
CA GLY A 406 14.65 8.91 21.13
C GLY A 406 14.74 9.83 22.35
#